data_fb110638832e6dba371bbb641b96b77c
#
_entry.id   fb110638832e6dba371bbb641b96b77c
#
_cell.length_a   1.000
_cell.length_b   1.000
_cell.length_c   1.000
_cell.angle_alpha   90.00
_cell.angle_beta   90.00
_cell.angle_gamma   90.00
#
_symmetry.space_group_name_H-M   'P 1'
#
loop_
_entity.id
_entity.type
_entity.pdbx_description
1 polymer ?
#
loop_
_entity_poly.entity_id
_entity_poly.type
_entity_poly.pdbx_seq_one_letter_code
_entity_poly.pdbx_strand_id
1 'polypeptide(L)'
;MRPSPPRFGWLLLPLLLAGCGTVKSPTEPPPEGPGTGTAFTFAQIQREIFTPTCAKAGCHDAASASEGLVLEAGVSYGLLVGHPSSEHGSLNRVEPGSPERSYLILKLRGDPSITGQRMPLDGPPYLTPEQIEGIAAWIRAGAPND
;
A
#
# COMPACT_ATOMS: atom_id res chain seq x y z
N MET A 1 -80.78 -31.20 21.32
CA MET A 1 -80.78 -30.21 20.24
C MET A 1 -79.75 -29.13 20.60
N ARG A 2 -78.61 -29.07 19.93
CA ARG A 2 -77.57 -28.07 20.10
C ARG A 2 -77.47 -27.23 18.84
N PRO A 3 -77.51 -25.90 18.92
CA PRO A 3 -77.28 -25.06 17.75
C PRO A 3 -75.78 -24.88 17.47
N SER A 4 -75.41 -24.95 16.18
CA SER A 4 -74.05 -24.73 15.68
C SER A 4 -73.76 -23.25 15.61
N PRO A 5 -72.49 -22.84 15.86
CA PRO A 5 -72.06 -21.44 15.71
C PRO A 5 -71.66 -21.12 14.23
N PRO A 6 -71.77 -19.86 13.82
CA PRO A 6 -71.45 -19.42 12.47
C PRO A 6 -69.92 -19.34 12.24
N ARG A 7 -69.53 -19.78 11.06
CA ARG A 7 -68.15 -19.68 10.56
C ARG A 7 -67.87 -18.27 10.04
N PHE A 8 -67.08 -17.50 10.77
CA PHE A 8 -66.47 -16.26 10.25
C PHE A 8 -65.25 -16.63 9.39
N GLY A 9 -65.37 -16.38 8.10
CA GLY A 9 -64.25 -16.46 7.17
C GLY A 9 -63.31 -15.26 7.34
N TRP A 10 -62.11 -15.52 7.79
CA TRP A 10 -61.03 -14.55 7.73
C TRP A 10 -60.38 -14.57 6.35
N LEU A 11 -60.62 -13.49 5.60
CA LEU A 11 -59.87 -13.15 4.40
C LEU A 11 -58.47 -12.73 4.82
N LEU A 12 -57.50 -13.62 4.61
CA LEU A 12 -56.09 -13.28 4.71
C LEU A 12 -55.63 -12.56 3.41
N LEU A 13 -55.42 -11.26 3.56
CA LEU A 13 -54.82 -10.43 2.52
C LEU A 13 -53.31 -10.68 2.53
N PRO A 14 -52.67 -11.13 1.39
CA PRO A 14 -51.22 -11.25 1.36
C PRO A 14 -50.58 -9.86 1.28
N LEU A 15 -49.80 -9.51 2.29
CA LEU A 15 -48.93 -8.32 2.31
C LEU A 15 -47.72 -8.61 1.40
N LEU A 16 -47.72 -8.05 0.20
CA LEU A 16 -46.57 -8.05 -0.69
C LEU A 16 -45.49 -7.12 -0.11
N LEU A 17 -44.47 -7.67 0.54
CA LEU A 17 -43.25 -6.98 0.87
C LEU A 17 -42.44 -6.80 -0.43
N ALA A 18 -42.51 -5.59 -0.99
CA ALA A 18 -41.57 -5.15 -2.01
C ALA A 18 -40.21 -4.97 -1.35
N GLY A 19 -39.34 -5.95 -1.48
CA GLY A 19 -37.94 -5.85 -1.13
C GLY A 19 -37.25 -4.87 -2.09
N CYS A 20 -36.95 -3.66 -1.65
CA CYS A 20 -36.00 -2.78 -2.35
C CYS A 20 -34.60 -3.41 -2.25
N GLY A 21 -34.24 -4.21 -3.25
CA GLY A 21 -32.86 -4.61 -3.46
C GLY A 21 -32.04 -3.38 -3.84
N THR A 22 -31.12 -2.98 -2.99
CA THR A 22 -30.12 -1.98 -3.33
C THR A 22 -29.23 -2.55 -4.42
N VAL A 23 -29.41 -2.12 -5.66
CA VAL A 23 -28.50 -2.38 -6.77
C VAL A 23 -27.19 -1.66 -6.46
N LYS A 24 -26.18 -2.44 -6.11
CA LYS A 24 -24.81 -1.96 -5.92
C LYS A 24 -24.31 -1.45 -7.28
N SER A 25 -24.13 -0.13 -7.38
CA SER A 25 -23.56 0.51 -8.59
C SER A 25 -22.17 -0.07 -8.89
N PRO A 26 -21.85 -0.36 -10.16
CA PRO A 26 -20.54 -0.92 -10.56
C PRO A 26 -19.36 0.06 -10.39
N THR A 27 -19.60 1.27 -9.86
CA THR A 27 -18.60 2.35 -9.79
C THR A 27 -18.12 2.63 -8.36
N GLU A 28 -18.48 1.79 -7.38
CA GLU A 28 -17.95 1.96 -6.04
C GLU A 28 -16.55 1.34 -5.98
N PRO A 29 -15.51 2.14 -5.71
CA PRO A 29 -14.16 1.59 -5.52
C PRO A 29 -14.20 0.59 -4.35
N PRO A 30 -13.33 -0.44 -4.36
CA PRO A 30 -13.28 -1.41 -3.27
C PRO A 30 -13.06 -0.68 -1.94
N PRO A 31 -13.63 -1.21 -0.82
CA PRO A 31 -13.45 -0.58 0.48
C PRO A 31 -11.97 -0.46 0.80
N GLU A 32 -11.51 0.77 1.03
CA GLU A 32 -10.15 1.04 1.44
C GLU A 32 -9.89 0.33 2.78
N GLY A 33 -8.95 -0.61 2.76
CA GLY A 33 -8.48 -1.26 3.97
C GLY A 33 -7.82 -0.25 4.94
N PRO A 34 -7.58 -0.60 6.23
CA PRO A 34 -7.02 0.30 7.20
C PRO A 34 -5.61 0.76 6.77
N GLY A 35 -5.51 2.00 6.30
CA GLY A 35 -4.28 2.63 5.83
C GLY A 35 -4.58 3.64 4.73
N THR A 36 -5.41 4.67 5.00
CA THR A 36 -5.78 5.73 4.05
C THR A 36 -4.69 6.81 3.91
N GLY A 37 -3.44 6.41 3.73
CA GLY A 37 -2.46 7.30 3.13
C GLY A 37 -2.68 7.28 1.62
N THR A 38 -2.87 8.44 0.99
CA THR A 38 -2.91 8.53 -0.47
C THR A 38 -1.65 7.88 -1.02
N ALA A 39 -1.79 6.85 -1.84
CA ALA A 39 -0.64 6.21 -2.47
C ALA A 39 0.07 7.23 -3.37
N PHE A 40 1.38 7.32 -3.25
CA PHE A 40 2.18 8.09 -4.20
C PHE A 40 2.27 7.34 -5.53
N THR A 41 2.42 8.07 -6.62
CA THR A 41 2.94 7.49 -7.87
C THR A 41 4.45 7.29 -7.74
N PHE A 42 5.04 6.41 -8.55
CA PHE A 42 6.50 6.27 -8.56
C PHE A 42 7.19 7.58 -8.96
N ALA A 43 6.61 8.32 -9.90
CA ALA A 43 7.13 9.63 -10.30
C ALA A 43 7.15 10.64 -9.14
N GLN A 44 6.15 10.61 -8.25
CA GLN A 44 6.15 11.45 -7.03
C GLN A 44 7.23 10.99 -6.06
N ILE A 45 7.34 9.70 -5.78
CA ILE A 45 8.39 9.14 -4.90
C ILE A 45 9.77 9.54 -5.42
N GLN A 46 10.01 9.41 -6.72
CA GLN A 46 11.28 9.78 -7.33
C GLN A 46 11.60 11.26 -7.15
N ARG A 47 10.65 12.13 -7.50
CA ARG A 47 10.86 13.56 -7.50
C ARG A 47 10.97 14.15 -6.10
N GLU A 48 10.14 13.69 -5.18
CA GLU A 48 9.95 14.33 -3.87
C GLU A 48 10.76 13.66 -2.76
N ILE A 49 11.18 12.40 -2.95
CA ILE A 49 11.87 11.62 -1.93
C ILE A 49 13.24 11.15 -2.43
N PHE A 50 13.30 10.33 -3.47
CA PHE A 50 14.57 9.71 -3.85
C PHE A 50 15.59 10.72 -4.34
N THR A 51 15.21 11.59 -5.27
CA THR A 51 16.14 12.59 -5.82
C THR A 51 16.71 13.53 -4.76
N PRO A 52 15.90 14.19 -3.91
CA PRO A 52 16.43 15.17 -2.95
C PRO A 52 17.05 14.54 -1.69
N THR A 53 16.67 13.31 -1.34
CA THR A 53 17.00 12.74 -0.02
C THR A 53 17.95 11.53 -0.12
N CYS A 54 17.85 10.73 -1.16
CA CYS A 54 18.53 9.44 -1.25
C CYS A 54 19.63 9.41 -2.30
N ALA A 55 19.39 10.00 -3.50
CA ALA A 55 20.32 10.01 -4.62
C ALA A 55 21.40 11.10 -4.49
N LYS A 56 21.91 11.28 -3.28
CA LYS A 56 22.96 12.25 -2.97
C LYS A 56 24.34 11.67 -3.24
N ALA A 57 25.29 12.54 -3.54
CA ALA A 57 26.71 12.17 -3.67
C ALA A 57 27.21 11.46 -2.40
N GLY A 58 27.85 10.33 -2.57
CA GLY A 58 28.32 9.48 -1.48
C GLY A 58 27.25 8.54 -0.90
N CYS A 59 26.02 8.55 -1.46
CA CYS A 59 24.91 7.72 -1.01
C CYS A 59 24.43 6.79 -2.16
N HIS A 60 23.26 7.08 -2.71
CA HIS A 60 22.64 6.26 -3.76
C HIS A 60 22.63 6.98 -5.13
N ASP A 61 23.63 7.80 -5.41
CA ASP A 61 23.89 8.32 -6.74
C ASP A 61 24.65 7.29 -7.62
N ALA A 62 24.74 7.53 -8.91
CA ALA A 62 25.39 6.60 -9.85
C ALA A 62 26.90 6.40 -9.57
N ALA A 63 27.57 7.39 -8.99
CA ALA A 63 28.99 7.31 -8.70
C ALA A 63 29.30 6.47 -7.45
N SER A 64 28.45 6.54 -6.44
CA SER A 64 28.65 5.85 -5.16
C SER A 64 27.93 4.50 -5.11
N ALA A 65 26.71 4.43 -5.61
CA ALA A 65 25.88 3.23 -5.70
C ALA A 65 25.93 2.36 -4.43
N SER A 66 25.74 2.97 -3.26
CA SER A 66 25.81 2.25 -1.98
C SER A 66 24.95 0.99 -2.00
N GLU A 67 25.51 -0.15 -1.61
CA GLU A 67 24.88 -1.47 -1.69
C GLU A 67 24.39 -1.86 -3.11
N GLY A 68 25.04 -1.34 -4.15
CA GLY A 68 24.65 -1.57 -5.55
C GLY A 68 23.28 -0.96 -5.89
N LEU A 69 22.82 0.02 -5.13
CA LEU A 69 21.53 0.69 -5.33
C LEU A 69 21.75 2.13 -5.79
N VAL A 70 21.28 2.44 -7.00
CA VAL A 70 21.21 3.81 -7.52
C VAL A 70 19.76 4.25 -7.48
N LEU A 71 19.51 5.42 -6.85
CA LEU A 71 18.16 5.99 -6.71
C LEU A 71 17.94 7.23 -7.58
N GLU A 72 18.76 7.41 -8.61
CA GLU A 72 18.57 8.45 -9.62
C GLU A 72 17.41 8.14 -10.55
N ALA A 73 16.79 9.20 -11.08
CA ALA A 73 15.70 9.09 -12.04
C ALA A 73 16.12 8.29 -13.29
N GLY A 74 15.21 7.46 -13.78
CA GLY A 74 15.41 6.63 -14.98
C GLY A 74 16.05 5.25 -14.70
N VAL A 75 16.71 5.05 -13.54
CA VAL A 75 17.35 3.76 -13.22
C VAL A 75 16.83 3.13 -11.94
N SER A 76 16.36 3.93 -11.00
CA SER A 76 15.94 3.52 -9.65
C SER A 76 14.87 2.44 -9.63
N TYR A 77 13.88 2.53 -10.51
CA TYR A 77 12.78 1.55 -10.56
C TYR A 77 13.28 0.12 -10.77
N GLY A 78 14.09 -0.10 -11.78
CA GLY A 78 14.63 -1.44 -12.11
C GLY A 78 15.59 -1.99 -11.06
N LEU A 79 16.19 -1.12 -10.23
CA LEU A 79 17.09 -1.53 -9.15
C LEU A 79 16.34 -1.73 -7.81
N LEU A 80 15.08 -1.33 -7.75
CA LEU A 80 14.23 -1.47 -6.56
C LEU A 80 13.23 -2.61 -6.70
N VAL A 81 12.37 -2.56 -7.72
CA VAL A 81 11.19 -3.41 -7.80
C VAL A 81 11.55 -4.82 -8.26
N GLY A 82 11.25 -5.81 -7.43
CA GLY A 82 11.60 -7.21 -7.68
C GLY A 82 13.11 -7.51 -7.63
N HIS A 83 13.94 -6.53 -7.20
CA HIS A 83 15.38 -6.71 -7.12
C HIS A 83 15.80 -7.20 -5.73
N PRO A 84 16.57 -8.29 -5.60
CA PRO A 84 17.05 -8.78 -4.31
C PRO A 84 17.86 -7.73 -3.54
N SER A 85 17.68 -7.68 -2.23
CA SER A 85 18.52 -6.86 -1.35
C SER A 85 19.91 -7.50 -1.17
N SER A 86 20.97 -6.70 -1.30
CA SER A 86 22.34 -7.12 -0.98
C SER A 86 22.55 -7.37 0.51
N GLU A 87 21.85 -6.60 1.35
CA GLU A 87 21.97 -6.69 2.81
C GLU A 87 21.06 -7.77 3.44
N HIS A 88 20.02 -8.23 2.73
CA HIS A 88 19.05 -9.20 3.24
C HIS A 88 18.60 -10.17 2.14
N GLY A 89 19.35 -11.24 1.96
CA GLY A 89 19.24 -12.15 0.81
C GLY A 89 17.90 -12.87 0.62
N SER A 90 16.97 -12.82 1.60
CA SER A 90 15.64 -13.41 1.49
C SER A 90 14.54 -12.39 1.16
N LEU A 91 14.88 -11.11 1.04
CA LEU A 91 13.94 -10.03 0.73
C LEU A 91 14.36 -9.30 -0.55
N ASN A 92 13.35 -8.87 -1.31
CA ASN A 92 13.56 -7.89 -2.35
C ASN A 92 13.65 -6.47 -1.74
N ARG A 93 14.34 -5.57 -2.44
CA ARG A 93 14.36 -4.14 -2.06
C ARG A 93 12.94 -3.58 -2.03
N VAL A 94 12.14 -3.90 -3.03
CA VAL A 94 10.69 -3.71 -3.08
C VAL A 94 10.04 -4.99 -3.59
N GLU A 95 9.15 -5.57 -2.78
CA GLU A 95 8.31 -6.71 -3.15
C GLU A 95 6.92 -6.19 -3.53
N PRO A 96 6.53 -6.22 -4.82
CA PRO A 96 5.22 -5.76 -5.25
C PRO A 96 4.08 -6.40 -4.45
N GLY A 97 3.16 -5.57 -3.95
CA GLY A 97 2.02 -6.01 -3.14
C GLY A 97 2.34 -6.26 -1.65
N SER A 98 3.61 -6.22 -1.23
CA SER A 98 4.01 -6.63 0.13
C SER A 98 4.98 -5.63 0.77
N PRO A 99 4.49 -4.52 1.33
CA PRO A 99 5.34 -3.54 2.01
C PRO A 99 6.14 -4.13 3.18
N GLU A 100 5.56 -5.06 3.92
CA GLU A 100 6.21 -5.74 5.07
C GLU A 100 7.35 -6.68 4.65
N ARG A 101 7.39 -7.08 3.38
CA ARG A 101 8.46 -7.88 2.76
C ARG A 101 9.38 -7.05 1.88
N SER A 102 9.22 -5.75 1.89
CA SER A 102 10.05 -4.80 1.14
C SER A 102 11.14 -4.23 2.04
N TYR A 103 12.40 -4.58 1.74
CA TYR A 103 13.53 -4.16 2.57
C TYR A 103 13.66 -2.63 2.66
N LEU A 104 13.24 -1.91 1.63
CA LEU A 104 13.13 -0.45 1.64
C LEU A 104 12.29 0.06 2.83
N ILE A 105 11.12 -0.52 3.07
CA ILE A 105 10.25 -0.10 4.17
C ILE A 105 10.90 -0.38 5.53
N LEU A 106 11.56 -1.52 5.67
CA LEU A 106 12.28 -1.86 6.91
C LEU A 106 13.41 -0.85 7.17
N LYS A 107 14.20 -0.49 6.15
CA LYS A 107 15.27 0.52 6.25
C LYS A 107 14.72 1.91 6.61
N LEU A 108 13.59 2.33 6.02
CA LEU A 108 12.99 3.63 6.30
C LEU A 108 12.39 3.71 7.71
N ARG A 109 11.85 2.61 8.23
CA ARG A 109 11.31 2.53 9.59
C ARG A 109 12.37 2.34 10.65
N GLY A 110 13.56 1.87 10.29
CA GLY A 110 14.60 1.47 11.24
C GLY A 110 14.22 0.20 11.99
N ASP A 111 13.66 -0.76 11.27
CA ASP A 111 13.26 -2.05 11.83
C ASP A 111 14.46 -2.78 12.46
N PRO A 112 14.32 -3.44 13.61
CA PRO A 112 15.44 -4.12 14.27
C PRO A 112 16.04 -5.29 13.46
N SER A 113 15.37 -5.76 12.42
CA SER A 113 15.87 -6.84 11.53
C SER A 113 16.81 -6.35 10.42
N ILE A 114 16.98 -5.03 10.22
CA ILE A 114 17.84 -4.50 9.17
C ILE A 114 19.32 -4.73 9.47
N THR A 115 20.11 -4.86 8.41
CA THR A 115 21.56 -4.76 8.49
C THR A 115 21.97 -3.29 8.44
N GLY A 116 22.93 -2.91 9.26
CA GLY A 116 23.40 -1.51 9.31
C GLY A 116 22.40 -0.56 9.96
N GLN A 117 22.26 0.64 9.41
CA GLN A 117 21.50 1.72 10.03
C GLN A 117 20.21 2.05 9.27
N ARG A 118 19.30 2.76 9.96
CA ARG A 118 18.10 3.35 9.37
C ARG A 118 18.44 4.33 8.25
N MET A 119 17.61 4.40 7.23
CA MET A 119 17.74 5.36 6.13
C MET A 119 16.74 6.53 6.25
N PRO A 120 17.13 7.75 5.80
CA PRO A 120 18.44 8.13 5.29
C PRO A 120 19.50 8.12 6.39
N LEU A 121 20.76 7.83 6.02
CA LEU A 121 21.87 7.70 6.98
C LEU A 121 22.24 9.01 7.68
N ASP A 122 22.01 10.14 7.01
CA ASP A 122 22.24 11.49 7.51
C ASP A 122 21.06 12.06 8.33
N GLY A 123 20.06 11.24 8.63
CA GLY A 123 18.98 11.63 9.55
C GLY A 123 19.43 11.76 11.00
N PRO A 124 18.67 12.47 11.88
CA PRO A 124 17.44 13.17 11.57
C PRO A 124 17.66 14.49 10.77
N PRO A 125 16.67 14.97 10.00
CA PRO A 125 15.31 14.40 9.91
C PRO A 125 15.24 13.14 9.05
N TYR A 126 14.47 12.16 9.53
CA TYR A 126 14.06 11.01 8.74
C TYR A 126 12.79 11.33 7.94
N LEU A 127 12.39 10.43 7.03
CA LEU A 127 11.10 10.53 6.38
C LEU A 127 9.97 10.53 7.42
N THR A 128 8.93 11.32 7.15
CA THR A 128 7.76 11.36 8.03
C THR A 128 6.97 10.03 7.94
N PRO A 129 6.16 9.70 8.95
CA PRO A 129 5.28 8.54 8.88
C PRO A 129 4.38 8.53 7.64
N GLU A 130 3.89 9.71 7.23
CA GLU A 130 3.02 9.87 6.05
C GLU A 130 3.79 9.59 4.75
N GLN A 131 5.04 10.02 4.64
CA GLN A 131 5.88 9.70 3.49
C GLN A 131 6.17 8.21 3.39
N ILE A 132 6.49 7.56 4.52
CA ILE A 132 6.74 6.12 4.57
C ILE A 132 5.46 5.35 4.22
N GLU A 133 4.31 5.78 4.72
CA GLU A 133 3.03 5.14 4.40
C GLU A 133 2.61 5.36 2.94
N GLY A 134 2.87 6.53 2.36
CA GLY A 134 2.67 6.78 0.93
C GLY A 134 3.48 5.82 0.04
N ILE A 135 4.74 5.57 0.39
CA ILE A 135 5.58 4.57 -0.28
C ILE A 135 5.02 3.16 -0.06
N ALA A 136 4.61 2.83 1.17
CA ALA A 136 4.04 1.53 1.48
C ALA A 136 2.72 1.28 0.73
N ALA A 137 1.88 2.30 0.58
CA ALA A 137 0.65 2.25 -0.21
C ALA A 137 0.93 2.03 -1.71
N TRP A 138 1.94 2.70 -2.26
CA TRP A 138 2.41 2.44 -3.62
C TRP A 138 2.87 0.98 -3.80
N ILE A 139 3.65 0.45 -2.87
CA ILE A 139 4.09 -0.96 -2.90
C ILE A 139 2.88 -1.89 -2.82
N ARG A 140 1.92 -1.61 -1.93
CA ARG A 140 0.70 -2.42 -1.75
C ARG A 140 -0.15 -2.45 -3.01
N ALA A 141 -0.16 -1.36 -3.78
CA ALA A 141 -0.82 -1.28 -5.08
C ALA A 141 -0.08 -2.06 -6.20
N GLY A 142 1.02 -2.74 -5.89
CA GLY A 142 1.81 -3.50 -6.86
C GLY A 142 3.05 -2.80 -7.37
N ALA A 143 3.43 -1.69 -6.76
CA ALA A 143 4.59 -0.87 -7.13
C ALA A 143 4.61 -0.50 -8.63
N PRO A 144 3.56 0.13 -9.19
CA PRO A 144 3.53 0.48 -10.61
C PRO A 144 4.62 1.51 -10.96
N ASN A 145 5.08 1.47 -12.21
CA ASN A 145 6.04 2.45 -12.77
C ASN A 145 5.24 3.56 -13.48
N ASP A 146 4.67 4.49 -12.74
CA ASP A 146 3.70 5.50 -13.16
C ASP A 146 4.16 6.94 -12.87
#